data_fea97be264fb789949cf4c9ffa6802bb
#
_entry.id   fea97be264fb789949cf4c9ffa6802bb
#
_cell.length_a   1.000
_cell.length_b   1.000
_cell.length_c   1.000
_cell.angle_alpha   90.00
_cell.angle_beta   90.00
_cell.angle_gamma   90.00
#
_symmetry.space_group_name_H-M   'P 1'
#
loop_
_entity.id
_entity.type
_entity.pdbx_description
1 polymer ?
#
loop_
_entity_poly.entity_id
_entity_poly.type
_entity_poly.pdbx_seq_one_letter_code
_entity_poly.pdbx_strand_id
1 'polypeptide(L)'
;MPTAVQLIAEHRNVELLLLPTGSILFERGESVSALYAIERGLVELTTGGRDRLRYGDGEVFFYEDLAAEDAHHSRTARAITPVHVLRLDRNSFLELIHRHPTLVLSLLSGQHRRLREQRLGAAHFY
;
A
#
# COMPACT_ATOMS: atom_id res chain seq x y z
N MET A 1 5.77 -12.42 -16.42
CA MET A 1 6.21 -12.30 -15.02
C MET A 1 5.03 -11.95 -14.13
N PRO A 2 4.85 -12.57 -12.97
CA PRO A 2 3.77 -12.19 -12.07
C PRO A 2 4.00 -10.79 -11.52
N THR A 3 2.91 -10.06 -11.31
CA THR A 3 2.97 -8.74 -10.67
C THR A 3 3.15 -8.89 -9.17
N ALA A 4 3.50 -7.78 -8.50
CA ALA A 4 3.61 -7.77 -7.04
C ALA A 4 2.29 -8.20 -6.38
N VAL A 5 1.17 -7.69 -6.89
CA VAL A 5 -0.16 -8.05 -6.37
C VAL A 5 -0.44 -9.54 -6.54
N GLN A 6 -0.07 -10.12 -7.67
CA GLN A 6 -0.26 -11.56 -7.91
C GLN A 6 0.55 -12.40 -6.93
N LEU A 7 1.81 -12.05 -6.71
CA LEU A 7 2.66 -12.76 -5.74
C LEU A 7 2.10 -12.68 -4.33
N ILE A 8 1.61 -11.50 -3.94
CA ILE A 8 0.99 -11.30 -2.63
C ILE A 8 -0.28 -12.13 -2.51
N ALA A 9 -1.10 -12.14 -3.57
CA ALA A 9 -2.36 -12.87 -3.58
C ALA A 9 -2.17 -14.38 -3.44
N GLU A 10 -1.05 -14.90 -3.91
CA GLU A 10 -0.75 -16.33 -3.86
C GLU A 10 -0.18 -16.79 -2.51
N HIS A 11 0.18 -15.86 -1.63
CA HIS A 11 0.75 -16.23 -0.35
C HIS A 11 -0.31 -16.84 0.57
N ARG A 12 0.05 -17.95 1.25
CA ARG A 12 -0.88 -18.70 2.11
C ARG A 12 -1.46 -17.89 3.27
N ASN A 13 -0.76 -16.85 3.72
CA ASN A 13 -1.17 -16.01 4.86
C ASN A 13 -1.83 -14.71 4.44
N VAL A 14 -2.10 -14.51 3.15
CA VAL A 14 -2.74 -13.29 2.69
C VAL A 14 -4.18 -13.22 3.19
N GLU A 15 -4.60 -12.01 3.60
CA GLU A 15 -5.98 -11.74 3.94
C GLU A 15 -6.62 -10.92 2.83
N LEU A 16 -7.77 -11.34 2.35
CA LEU A 16 -8.57 -10.57 1.41
C LEU A 16 -9.62 -9.78 2.18
N LEU A 17 -9.56 -8.47 2.07
CA LEU A 17 -10.51 -7.57 2.70
C LEU A 17 -11.43 -6.97 1.64
N LEU A 18 -12.73 -7.21 1.78
CA LEU A 18 -13.76 -6.64 0.92
C LEU A 18 -14.44 -5.54 1.74
N LEU A 19 -14.13 -4.29 1.43
CA LEU A 19 -14.54 -3.16 2.25
C LEU A 19 -15.43 -2.20 1.46
N PRO A 20 -16.55 -1.74 2.05
CA PRO A 20 -17.38 -0.73 1.40
C PRO A 20 -16.74 0.65 1.43
N THR A 21 -17.29 1.55 0.61
CA THR A 21 -16.89 2.96 0.61
C THR A 21 -16.93 3.54 2.03
N GLY A 22 -15.92 4.29 2.41
CA GLY A 22 -15.82 4.93 3.71
C GLY A 22 -15.13 4.09 4.77
N SER A 23 -14.83 2.82 4.50
CA SER A 23 -14.13 1.96 5.45
C SER A 23 -12.73 2.49 5.72
N ILE A 24 -12.28 2.40 6.96
CA ILE A 24 -10.93 2.79 7.37
C ILE A 24 -10.09 1.52 7.45
N LEU A 25 -8.98 1.50 6.69
CA LEU A 25 -8.05 0.37 6.69
C LEU A 25 -7.14 0.43 7.91
N PHE A 26 -6.66 1.63 8.20
CA PHE A 26 -5.86 1.91 9.42
C PHE A 26 -5.92 3.40 9.69
N GLU A 27 -5.63 3.77 10.92
CA GLU A 27 -5.64 5.16 11.34
C GLU A 27 -4.23 5.68 11.59
N ARG A 28 -4.04 6.99 11.38
CA ARG A 28 -2.81 7.67 11.72
C ARG A 28 -2.44 7.38 13.18
N GLY A 29 -1.18 7.05 13.41
CA GLY A 29 -0.67 6.74 14.74
C GLY A 29 -0.67 5.26 15.09
N GLU A 30 -1.40 4.43 14.36
CA GLU A 30 -1.36 2.98 14.59
C GLU A 30 -0.03 2.41 14.13
N SER A 31 0.41 1.33 14.79
CA SER A 31 1.64 0.63 14.41
C SER A 31 1.50 0.00 13.02
N VAL A 32 2.56 0.09 12.22
CA VAL A 32 2.59 -0.55 10.91
C VAL A 32 2.87 -2.04 11.11
N SER A 33 1.89 -2.87 10.81
CA SER A 33 1.99 -4.33 11.00
C SER A 33 1.87 -5.13 9.71
N ALA A 34 1.49 -4.48 8.61
CA ALA A 34 1.24 -5.17 7.35
C ALA A 34 1.41 -4.23 6.16
N LEU A 35 1.63 -4.81 4.99
CA LEU A 35 1.51 -4.07 3.75
C LEU A 35 0.13 -4.31 3.15
N TYR A 36 -0.25 -3.44 2.24
CA TYR A 36 -1.56 -3.51 1.58
C TYR A 36 -1.37 -3.44 0.08
N ALA A 37 -2.09 -4.29 -0.63
CA ALA A 37 -2.11 -4.31 -2.09
C ALA A 37 -3.55 -4.17 -2.56
N ILE A 38 -3.80 -3.26 -3.49
CA ILE A 38 -5.16 -3.02 -3.98
C ILE A 38 -5.38 -3.85 -5.24
N GLU A 39 -6.30 -4.81 -5.16
CA GLU A 39 -6.72 -5.56 -6.35
C GLU A 39 -7.72 -4.74 -7.16
N ARG A 40 -8.62 -4.05 -6.47
CA ARG A 40 -9.66 -3.27 -7.13
C ARG A 40 -10.12 -2.13 -6.21
N GLY A 41 -10.30 -0.96 -6.78
CA GLY A 41 -10.88 0.17 -6.09
C GLY A 41 -9.87 1.27 -5.81
N LEU A 42 -10.26 2.23 -4.98
CA LEU A 42 -9.47 3.41 -4.70
C LEU A 42 -9.40 3.66 -3.20
N VAL A 43 -8.18 3.84 -2.69
CA VAL A 43 -7.91 4.16 -1.29
C VAL A 43 -7.23 5.52 -1.21
N GLU A 44 -7.66 6.35 -0.28
CA GLU A 44 -7.08 7.67 -0.05
C GLU A 44 -6.40 7.72 1.31
N LEU A 45 -5.19 8.27 1.33
CA LEU A 45 -4.43 8.48 2.55
C LEU A 45 -4.32 9.97 2.84
N THR A 46 -4.55 10.36 4.09
CA THR A 46 -4.51 11.76 4.51
C THR A 46 -3.98 11.89 5.93
N THR A 47 -3.27 13.00 6.21
CA THR A 47 -2.85 13.35 7.57
C THR A 47 -3.97 14.08 8.34
N GLY A 48 -5.08 14.40 7.66
CA GLY A 48 -6.14 15.24 8.22
C GLY A 48 -6.10 16.67 7.69
N GLY A 49 -5.02 17.05 7.02
CA GLY A 49 -4.88 18.34 6.36
C GLY A 49 -5.38 18.30 4.93
N ARG A 50 -4.72 19.07 4.06
CA ARG A 50 -5.08 19.14 2.64
C ARG A 50 -4.40 18.08 1.79
N ASP A 51 -3.44 17.36 2.35
CA ASP A 51 -2.71 16.34 1.62
C ASP A 51 -3.64 15.16 1.28
N ARG A 52 -3.50 14.65 0.08
CA ARG A 52 -4.24 13.49 -0.39
C ARG A 52 -3.31 12.65 -1.25
N LEU A 53 -3.14 11.40 -0.84
CA LEU A 53 -2.47 10.39 -1.66
C LEU A 53 -3.49 9.33 -2.00
N ARG A 54 -3.58 8.96 -3.26
CA ARG A 54 -4.54 7.95 -3.71
C ARG A 54 -3.82 6.78 -4.33
N TYR A 55 -4.27 5.59 -3.97
CA TYR A 55 -3.76 4.33 -4.50
C TYR A 55 -4.92 3.55 -5.12
N GLY A 56 -4.69 3.02 -6.30
CA GLY A 56 -5.70 2.30 -7.06
C GLY A 56 -5.30 0.87 -7.39
N ASP A 57 -5.98 0.29 -8.39
CA ASP A 57 -5.78 -1.09 -8.82
C ASP A 57 -4.31 -1.39 -9.11
N GLY A 58 -3.81 -2.47 -8.54
CA GLY A 58 -2.46 -2.96 -8.76
C GLY A 58 -1.37 -2.29 -7.92
N GLU A 59 -1.71 -1.30 -7.11
CA GLU A 59 -0.71 -0.60 -6.29
C GLU A 59 -0.54 -1.25 -4.93
N VAL A 60 0.71 -1.21 -4.44
CA VAL A 60 1.11 -1.75 -3.13
C VAL A 60 1.71 -0.61 -2.32
N PHE A 61 1.35 -0.51 -1.06
CA PHE A 61 1.84 0.56 -0.20
C PHE A 61 2.23 0.06 1.19
N PHE A 62 3.13 0.84 1.83
CA PHE A 62 3.69 0.61 3.19
C PHE A 62 4.68 -0.55 3.33
N TYR A 63 5.26 -1.04 2.23
CA TYR A 63 6.30 -2.04 2.35
C TYR A 63 7.58 -1.48 3.01
N GLU A 64 7.86 -0.18 2.83
CA GLU A 64 9.04 0.48 3.39
C GLU A 64 8.98 0.53 4.91
N ASP A 65 7.81 0.87 5.43
CA ASP A 65 7.61 1.03 6.86
C ASP A 65 7.67 -0.29 7.60
N LEU A 66 7.44 -1.39 6.92
CA LEU A 66 7.54 -2.71 7.52
C LEU A 66 8.97 -3.08 7.91
N ALA A 67 9.97 -2.43 7.32
CA ALA A 67 11.38 -2.68 7.66
C ALA A 67 11.73 -2.11 9.04
N ALA A 68 10.98 -1.14 9.54
CA ALA A 68 11.22 -0.52 10.83
C ALA A 68 10.25 -1.09 11.88
N GLU A 69 10.78 -1.64 12.96
CA GLU A 69 9.95 -2.29 13.99
C GLU A 69 9.00 -1.33 14.70
N ASP A 70 9.38 -0.06 14.83
CA ASP A 70 8.62 0.94 15.57
C ASP A 70 7.87 1.90 14.67
N ALA A 71 7.70 1.56 13.39
CA ALA A 71 7.02 2.46 12.45
C ALA A 71 5.54 2.57 12.79
N HIS A 72 5.03 3.80 12.69
CA HIS A 72 3.62 4.11 12.86
C HIS A 72 3.10 4.77 11.60
N HIS A 73 1.84 4.56 11.29
CA HIS A 73 1.21 5.17 10.14
C HIS A 73 1.16 6.69 10.32
N SER A 74 1.65 7.42 9.33
CA SER A 74 1.60 8.87 9.31
C SER A 74 0.29 9.41 8.74
N ARG A 75 -0.52 8.52 8.17
CA ARG A 75 -1.78 8.89 7.52
C ARG A 75 -2.86 7.86 7.82
N THR A 76 -4.11 8.32 7.76
CA THR A 76 -5.28 7.44 7.81
C THR A 76 -5.62 7.00 6.39
N ALA A 77 -5.89 5.71 6.20
CA ALA A 77 -6.28 5.15 4.91
C ALA A 77 -7.78 4.87 4.89
N ARG A 78 -8.47 5.42 3.90
CA ARG A 78 -9.92 5.30 3.76
C ARG A 78 -10.29 4.86 2.36
N ALA A 79 -11.24 3.93 2.26
CA ALA A 79 -11.77 3.49 0.97
C ALA A 79 -12.67 4.58 0.38
N ILE A 80 -12.32 5.07 -0.80
CA ILE A 80 -13.10 6.09 -1.52
C ILE A 80 -14.19 5.41 -2.35
N THR A 81 -13.91 4.21 -2.84
CA THR A 81 -14.87 3.33 -3.51
C THR A 81 -14.91 2.03 -2.74
N PRO A 82 -15.85 1.11 -3.05
CA PRO A 82 -15.73 -0.26 -2.56
C PRO A 82 -14.38 -0.82 -3.02
N VAL A 83 -13.66 -1.52 -2.15
CA VAL A 83 -12.31 -1.99 -2.45
C VAL A 83 -12.13 -3.47 -2.14
N HIS A 84 -11.28 -4.12 -2.96
CA HIS A 84 -10.73 -5.44 -2.70
C HIS A 84 -9.26 -5.23 -2.38
N VAL A 85 -8.89 -5.43 -1.13
CA VAL A 85 -7.54 -5.16 -0.63
C VAL A 85 -6.95 -6.44 -0.07
N LEU A 86 -5.69 -6.69 -0.42
CA LEU A 86 -4.92 -7.78 0.14
C LEU A 86 -4.05 -7.24 1.25
N ARG A 87 -4.09 -7.89 2.40
CA ARG A 87 -3.27 -7.53 3.56
C ARG A 87 -2.29 -8.66 3.84
N LEU A 88 -1.01 -8.32 3.95
CA LEU A 88 0.04 -9.28 4.23
C LEU A 88 0.89 -8.78 5.39
N ASP A 89 1.01 -9.58 6.45
CA ASP A 89 1.77 -9.21 7.63
C ASP A 89 3.28 -9.16 7.35
N ARG A 90 4.03 -8.56 8.29
CA ARG A 90 5.47 -8.37 8.15
C ARG A 90 6.22 -9.66 7.88
N ASN A 91 5.99 -10.69 8.69
CA ASN A 91 6.72 -11.95 8.57
C ASN A 91 6.45 -12.63 7.23
N SER A 92 5.21 -12.61 6.79
CA SER A 92 4.81 -13.18 5.50
C SER A 92 5.44 -12.40 4.35
N PHE A 93 5.51 -11.07 4.47
CA PHE A 93 6.14 -10.24 3.46
C PHE A 93 7.64 -10.53 3.36
N LEU A 94 8.33 -10.65 4.50
CA LEU A 94 9.75 -10.99 4.53
C LEU A 94 10.01 -12.36 3.91
N GLU A 95 9.15 -13.33 4.19
CA GLU A 95 9.21 -14.66 3.57
C GLU A 95 9.04 -14.56 2.06
N LEU A 96 8.10 -13.74 1.60
CA LEU A 96 7.83 -13.55 0.19
C LEU A 96 9.03 -12.93 -0.54
N ILE A 97 9.65 -11.91 0.06
CA ILE A 97 10.86 -11.28 -0.48
C ILE A 97 12.00 -12.29 -0.59
N HIS A 98 12.13 -13.14 0.42
CA HIS A 98 13.17 -14.16 0.43
C HIS A 98 13.02 -15.14 -0.75
N ARG A 99 11.80 -15.50 -1.08
CA ARG A 99 11.50 -16.38 -2.21
C ARG A 99 11.58 -15.67 -3.56
N HIS A 100 11.24 -14.38 -3.58
CA HIS A 100 11.15 -13.58 -4.81
C HIS A 100 11.88 -12.26 -4.64
N PRO A 101 13.24 -12.28 -4.64
CA PRO A 101 14.03 -11.05 -4.41
C PRO A 101 13.75 -9.94 -5.42
N THR A 102 13.34 -10.30 -6.64
CA THR A 102 13.02 -9.31 -7.69
C THR A 102 11.77 -8.50 -7.37
N LEU A 103 10.93 -8.97 -6.45
CA LEU A 103 9.75 -8.25 -6.00
C LEU A 103 10.11 -6.88 -5.43
N VAL A 104 11.20 -6.80 -4.67
CA VAL A 104 11.66 -5.53 -4.08
C VAL A 104 11.95 -4.50 -5.17
N LEU A 105 12.61 -4.92 -6.25
CA LEU A 105 12.92 -4.03 -7.37
C LEU A 105 11.65 -3.50 -8.02
N SER A 106 10.65 -4.36 -8.19
CA SER A 106 9.35 -3.99 -8.75
C SER A 106 8.65 -2.96 -7.87
N LEU A 107 8.67 -3.15 -6.55
CA LEU A 107 8.05 -2.23 -5.60
C LEU A 107 8.77 -0.88 -5.60
N LEU A 108 10.10 -0.88 -5.61
CA LEU A 108 10.90 0.35 -5.66
C LEU A 108 10.64 1.14 -6.93
N SER A 109 10.54 0.46 -8.08
CA SER A 109 10.23 1.11 -9.34
C SER A 109 8.87 1.81 -9.31
N GLY A 110 7.88 1.14 -8.75
CA GLY A 110 6.55 1.71 -8.57
C GLY A 110 6.55 2.94 -7.66
N GLN A 111 7.30 2.87 -6.57
CA GLN A 111 7.42 3.96 -5.61
C GLN A 111 8.09 5.19 -6.23
N HIS A 112 9.18 5.00 -6.97
CA HIS A 112 9.85 6.10 -7.66
C HIS A 112 8.96 6.77 -8.69
N ARG A 113 8.20 6.00 -9.44
CA ARG A 113 7.25 6.52 -10.42
C ARG A 113 6.20 7.39 -9.73
N ARG A 114 5.67 6.91 -8.62
CA ARG A 114 4.63 7.62 -7.89
C ARG A 114 5.12 8.94 -7.32
N LEU A 115 6.32 8.96 -6.73
CA LEU A 115 6.93 10.19 -6.23
C LEU A 115 7.12 11.21 -7.34
N ARG A 116 7.54 10.77 -8.52
CA ARG A 116 7.73 11.64 -9.68
C ARG A 116 6.40 12.26 -10.13
N GLU A 117 5.35 11.45 -10.20
CA GLU A 117 4.02 11.90 -10.57
C GLU A 117 3.49 12.94 -9.58
N GLN A 118 3.67 12.71 -8.30
CA GLN A 118 3.25 13.64 -7.26
C GLN A 118 3.98 14.97 -7.36
N ARG A 119 5.28 14.97 -7.63
CA ARG A 119 6.07 16.19 -7.81
C ARG A 119 5.60 16.98 -9.03
N LEU A 120 5.33 16.31 -10.14
CA LEU A 120 4.80 16.95 -11.33
C LEU A 120 3.43 17.56 -11.09
N GLY A 121 2.58 16.85 -10.39
CA GLY A 121 1.26 17.34 -10.01
C GLY A 121 1.34 18.59 -9.12
N ALA A 122 2.22 18.57 -8.13
CA ALA A 122 2.41 19.72 -7.24
C ALA A 122 2.93 20.93 -8.01
N ALA A 123 3.89 20.74 -8.92
CA ALA A 123 4.45 21.81 -9.75
C ALA A 123 3.40 22.42 -10.68
N HIS A 124 2.38 21.68 -11.03
CA HIS A 124 1.34 22.12 -11.96
C HIS A 124 0.40 23.17 -11.35
N PHE A 125 0.32 23.22 -10.03
CA PHE A 125 -0.57 24.15 -9.33
C PHE A 125 0.11 25.44 -8.88
N TYR A 126 1.37 25.58 -9.15
CA TYR A 126 2.17 26.77 -8.86
C TYR A 126 2.62 27.42 -10.19
#